data_60be28c1310bdaf2b4fd8efe807daa65
#
_entry.id   60be28c1310bdaf2b4fd8efe807daa65
#
_cell.length_a   1.000
_cell.length_b   1.000
_cell.length_c   1.000
_cell.angle_alpha   90.00
_cell.angle_beta   90.00
_cell.angle_gamma   90.00
#
_symmetry.space_group_name_H-M   'P 1'
#
loop_
_entity.id
_entity.type
_entity.pdbx_description
1 polymer ?
#
loop_
_entity_poly.entity_id
_entity_poly.type
_entity_poly.pdbx_seq_one_letter_code
_entity_poly.pdbx_strand_id
1 'polypeptide(L)'
;MTRKEKKQVDRIYPYVRNYGSGGIWNRETSNHFWWLTSIELYPEYTVLNNVVMPTTANTYVYSVSSQYLLDIESGKKYYIKSSEIGLGKSNCKYFYDFKCKSFPFKEYYEPLPISTKWIRIYNGDRVSDVIWL
;
A
#
# COMPACT_ATOMS: atom_id res chain seq x y z
N MET A 1 -33.61 -2.63 -7.19
CA MET A 1 -32.40 -2.07 -6.60
C MET A 1 -32.70 -0.70 -6.01
N THR A 2 -32.32 -0.48 -4.77
CA THR A 2 -32.50 0.82 -4.11
C THR A 2 -31.47 1.82 -4.62
N ARG A 3 -31.71 3.11 -4.38
CA ARG A 3 -30.76 4.18 -4.72
C ARG A 3 -29.39 3.97 -4.00
N LYS A 4 -29.43 3.48 -2.78
CA LYS A 4 -28.22 3.20 -1.98
C LYS A 4 -27.41 2.04 -2.59
N GLU A 5 -28.05 0.97 -2.98
CA GLU A 5 -27.41 -0.17 -3.63
C GLU A 5 -26.79 0.24 -4.96
N LYS A 6 -27.50 1.07 -5.73
CA LYS A 6 -27.01 1.60 -7.00
C LYS A 6 -25.73 2.40 -6.82
N LYS A 7 -25.64 3.23 -5.76
CA LYS A 7 -24.42 3.98 -5.47
C LYS A 7 -23.23 3.07 -5.12
N GLN A 8 -23.46 1.92 -4.45
CA GLN A 8 -22.41 1.00 -4.09
C GLN A 8 -21.79 0.29 -5.28
N VAL A 9 -22.51 0.13 -6.39
CA VAL A 9 -22.03 -0.52 -7.60
C VAL A 9 -21.57 0.48 -8.68
N ASP A 10 -21.57 1.78 -8.37
CA ASP A 10 -21.26 2.84 -9.33
C ASP A 10 -19.77 3.13 -9.49
N ARG A 11 -18.91 2.38 -8.82
CA ARG A 11 -17.46 2.53 -9.00
C ARG A 11 -17.03 1.93 -10.32
N ILE A 12 -16.14 2.64 -11.00
CA ILE A 12 -15.52 2.16 -12.25
C ILE A 12 -14.01 2.19 -12.11
N TYR A 13 -13.33 1.34 -12.87
CA TYR A 13 -11.88 1.37 -12.95
C TYR A 13 -11.38 2.50 -13.85
N PRO A 14 -10.26 3.15 -13.53
CA PRO A 14 -9.55 3.02 -12.27
C PRO A 14 -10.27 3.76 -11.15
N TYR A 15 -10.28 3.19 -9.96
CA TYR A 15 -10.80 3.82 -8.77
C TYR A 15 -9.63 4.22 -7.86
N VAL A 16 -9.58 5.49 -7.46
CA VAL A 16 -8.48 5.99 -6.63
C VAL A 16 -9.02 6.51 -5.31
N ARG A 17 -8.47 6.02 -4.21
CA ARG A 17 -8.73 6.54 -2.87
C ARG A 17 -7.48 7.27 -2.38
N ASN A 18 -7.57 8.58 -2.26
CA ASN A 18 -6.48 9.44 -1.84
C ASN A 18 -6.62 9.76 -0.34
N TYR A 19 -5.54 9.60 0.41
CA TYR A 19 -5.52 9.84 1.85
C TYR A 19 -4.82 11.14 2.23
N GLY A 20 -4.47 11.98 1.26
CA GLY A 20 -3.81 13.25 1.49
C GLY A 20 -2.30 13.14 1.56
N SER A 21 -1.63 14.29 1.63
CA SER A 21 -0.16 14.35 1.60
C SER A 21 0.51 13.75 2.84
N GLY A 22 -0.15 13.83 3.99
CA GLY A 22 0.35 13.21 5.23
C GLY A 22 0.13 11.71 5.28
N GLY A 23 -0.74 11.20 4.40
CA GLY A 23 -1.03 9.78 4.30
C GLY A 23 -1.63 9.15 5.54
N ILE A 24 -1.69 7.83 5.50
CA ILE A 24 -2.15 7.00 6.62
C ILE A 24 -1.15 5.86 6.83
N TRP A 25 -1.36 5.11 7.91
CA TRP A 25 -0.51 3.98 8.27
C TRP A 25 0.96 4.38 8.31
N ASN A 26 1.23 5.40 9.11
CA ASN A 26 2.60 5.88 9.33
C ASN A 26 3.39 4.86 10.14
N ARG A 27 4.56 4.49 9.65
CA ARG A 27 5.44 3.51 10.28
C ARG A 27 6.82 4.09 10.46
N GLU A 28 7.41 3.82 11.60
CA GLU A 28 8.76 4.26 11.91
C GLU A 28 9.61 3.04 12.24
N THR A 29 10.81 3.02 11.68
CA THR A 29 11.85 2.06 12.05
C THR A 29 13.07 2.82 12.54
N SER A 30 14.15 2.11 12.90
CA SER A 30 15.39 2.75 13.34
C SER A 30 16.05 3.61 12.27
N ASN A 31 15.72 3.42 10.99
CA ASN A 31 16.42 4.08 9.89
C ASN A 31 15.50 4.73 8.83
N HIS A 32 14.17 4.70 9.00
CA HIS A 32 13.26 5.37 8.06
C HIS A 32 11.85 5.54 8.60
N PHE A 33 11.12 6.50 8.01
CA PHE A 33 9.67 6.65 8.10
C PHE A 33 9.05 6.16 6.80
N TRP A 34 7.81 5.66 6.89
CA TRP A 34 7.09 5.12 5.75
C TRP A 34 5.58 5.40 5.93
N TRP A 35 4.90 5.86 4.89
CA TRP A 35 3.44 6.10 4.95
C TRP A 35 2.78 5.83 3.60
N LEU A 36 1.47 5.53 3.66
CA LEU A 36 0.63 5.25 2.51
C LEU A 36 -0.14 6.51 2.11
N THR A 37 -0.07 6.92 0.84
CA THR A 37 -0.73 8.15 0.36
C THR A 37 -2.01 7.88 -0.42
N SER A 38 -2.08 6.79 -1.17
CA SER A 38 -3.28 6.44 -1.93
C SER A 38 -3.29 4.97 -2.33
N ILE A 39 -4.49 4.49 -2.66
CA ILE A 39 -4.71 3.15 -3.22
C ILE A 39 -5.44 3.32 -4.53
N GLU A 40 -4.99 2.61 -5.58
CA GLU A 40 -5.60 2.63 -6.89
C GLU A 40 -6.04 1.22 -7.26
N LEU A 41 -7.28 1.08 -7.70
CA LEU A 41 -7.83 -0.19 -8.17
C LEU A 41 -7.89 -0.21 -9.68
N TYR A 42 -7.27 -1.22 -10.27
CA TYR A 42 -7.30 -1.53 -11.70
C TYR A 42 -7.81 -2.95 -11.90
N PRO A 43 -8.35 -3.30 -13.08
CA PRO A 43 -8.79 -4.68 -13.33
C PRO A 43 -7.70 -5.73 -13.16
N GLU A 44 -6.43 -5.38 -13.48
CA GLU A 44 -5.32 -6.30 -13.50
C GLU A 44 -4.51 -6.34 -12.20
N TYR A 45 -4.59 -5.27 -11.40
CA TYR A 45 -3.81 -5.17 -10.15
C TYR A 45 -4.34 -4.05 -9.26
N THR A 46 -3.88 -4.05 -8.03
CA THR A 46 -4.08 -2.98 -7.06
C THR A 46 -2.74 -2.30 -6.80
N VAL A 47 -2.73 -0.97 -6.77
CA VAL A 47 -1.52 -0.18 -6.49
C VAL A 47 -1.65 0.49 -5.14
N LEU A 48 -0.61 0.32 -4.30
CA LEU A 48 -0.43 1.10 -3.09
C LEU A 48 0.68 2.12 -3.34
N ASN A 49 0.32 3.41 -3.29
CA ASN A 49 1.29 4.50 -3.39
C ASN A 49 1.80 4.85 -2.01
N ASN A 50 3.09 4.67 -1.81
CA ASN A 50 3.77 4.89 -0.54
C ASN A 50 4.86 5.94 -0.69
N VAL A 51 5.30 6.47 0.46
CA VAL A 51 6.49 7.30 0.54
C VAL A 51 7.37 6.75 1.64
N VAL A 52 8.67 6.66 1.40
CA VAL A 52 9.67 6.33 2.42
C VAL A 52 10.64 7.49 2.56
N MET A 53 11.03 7.80 3.78
CA MET A 53 12.01 8.85 4.07
C MET A 53 13.07 8.28 5.01
N PRO A 54 14.31 8.06 4.52
CA PRO A 54 15.41 7.64 5.36
C PRO A 54 15.73 8.66 6.45
N THR A 55 16.06 8.16 7.64
CA THR A 55 16.50 9.00 8.77
C THR A 55 18.01 8.89 9.04
N THR A 56 18.68 8.04 8.28
CA THR A 56 20.13 7.88 8.31
C THR A 56 20.71 8.15 6.93
N ALA A 57 22.01 8.49 6.85
CA ALA A 57 22.67 8.85 5.60
C ALA A 57 22.62 7.72 4.56
N ASN A 58 22.87 6.49 5.02
CA ASN A 58 22.84 5.31 4.16
C ASN A 58 21.90 4.29 4.77
N THR A 59 20.94 3.83 3.97
CA THR A 59 19.96 2.86 4.42
C THR A 59 19.48 2.00 3.24
N TYR A 60 18.86 0.87 3.54
CA TYR A 60 18.20 0.05 2.55
C TYR A 60 16.77 -0.24 2.99
N VAL A 61 15.88 -0.35 2.02
CA VAL A 61 14.46 -0.64 2.25
C VAL A 61 13.98 -1.69 1.24
N TYR A 62 12.94 -2.40 1.61
CA TYR A 62 12.30 -3.38 0.72
C TYR A 62 10.87 -3.65 1.21
N SER A 63 10.03 -4.10 0.31
CA SER A 63 8.72 -4.63 0.66
C SER A 63 8.86 -6.10 1.05
N VAL A 64 8.12 -6.53 2.07
CA VAL A 64 8.15 -7.93 2.51
C VAL A 64 7.42 -8.78 1.48
N SER A 65 8.05 -9.86 1.01
CA SER A 65 7.52 -10.70 -0.07
C SER A 65 6.22 -11.42 0.26
N SER A 66 5.89 -11.52 1.54
CA SER A 66 4.65 -12.15 2.01
C SER A 66 3.52 -11.16 2.30
N GLN A 67 3.71 -9.87 1.99
CA GLN A 67 2.68 -8.86 2.22
C GLN A 67 1.39 -9.20 1.49
N TYR A 68 0.26 -8.87 2.12
CA TYR A 68 -1.04 -9.02 1.49
C TYR A 68 -2.05 -8.01 2.03
N LEU A 69 -3.09 -7.81 1.23
CA LEU A 69 -4.25 -7.02 1.61
C LEU A 69 -5.34 -8.01 1.99
N LEU A 70 -6.00 -7.79 3.13
CA LEU A 70 -7.14 -8.59 3.55
C LEU A 70 -8.42 -7.81 3.27
N ASP A 71 -9.29 -8.36 2.43
CA ASP A 71 -10.65 -7.87 2.30
C ASP A 71 -11.43 -8.36 3.53
N ILE A 72 -11.80 -7.41 4.39
CA ILE A 72 -12.38 -7.74 5.70
C ILE A 72 -13.74 -8.43 5.55
N GLU A 73 -14.54 -8.02 4.57
CA GLU A 73 -15.87 -8.61 4.38
C GLU A 73 -15.81 -10.07 3.91
N SER A 74 -14.98 -10.36 2.92
CA SER A 74 -14.88 -11.71 2.35
C SER A 74 -13.86 -12.61 3.05
N GLY A 75 -12.91 -12.00 3.76
CA GLY A 75 -11.78 -12.72 4.34
C GLY A 75 -10.73 -13.15 3.32
N LYS A 76 -10.85 -12.70 2.06
CA LYS A 76 -9.92 -13.08 1.01
C LYS A 76 -8.64 -12.25 1.08
N LYS A 77 -7.50 -12.88 0.82
CA LYS A 77 -6.18 -12.27 0.80
C LYS A 77 -5.73 -11.98 -0.63
N TYR A 78 -5.12 -10.82 -0.81
CA TYR A 78 -4.59 -10.35 -2.11
C TYR A 78 -3.11 -10.07 -1.91
N TYR A 79 -2.26 -10.90 -2.51
CA TYR A 79 -0.82 -10.89 -2.25
C TYR A 79 -0.08 -9.86 -3.10
N ILE A 80 1.02 -9.34 -2.55
CA ILE A 80 1.93 -8.46 -3.28
C ILE A 80 2.57 -9.21 -4.44
N LYS A 81 2.70 -8.54 -5.58
CA LYS A 81 3.27 -9.09 -6.81
C LYS A 81 4.63 -8.48 -7.11
N SER A 82 4.78 -7.18 -6.86
CA SER A 82 6.04 -6.47 -7.10
C SER A 82 6.08 -5.17 -6.30
N SER A 83 7.27 -4.60 -6.18
CA SER A 83 7.49 -3.32 -5.51
C SER A 83 8.65 -2.58 -6.15
N GLU A 84 8.51 -1.28 -6.29
CA GLU A 84 9.57 -0.43 -6.83
C GLU A 84 10.79 -0.35 -5.93
N ILE A 85 10.65 -0.71 -4.64
CA ILE A 85 11.79 -0.82 -3.71
C ILE A 85 12.25 -2.28 -3.52
N GLY A 86 11.72 -3.20 -4.33
CA GLY A 86 12.09 -4.61 -4.32
C GLY A 86 11.28 -5.45 -3.34
N LEU A 87 11.22 -6.76 -3.60
CA LEU A 87 10.59 -7.74 -2.72
C LEU A 87 11.67 -8.54 -2.00
N GLY A 88 11.66 -8.43 -0.68
CA GLY A 88 12.59 -9.15 0.18
C GLY A 88 13.97 -8.50 0.25
N LYS A 89 14.71 -8.89 1.26
CA LYS A 89 16.02 -8.29 1.59
C LYS A 89 17.04 -8.44 0.47
N SER A 90 16.99 -9.53 -0.29
CA SER A 90 17.93 -9.78 -1.39
C SER A 90 17.72 -8.88 -2.61
N ASN A 91 16.58 -8.20 -2.70
CA ASN A 91 16.22 -7.30 -3.79
C ASN A 91 15.94 -5.89 -3.28
N CYS A 92 16.57 -5.50 -2.19
CA CYS A 92 16.31 -4.21 -1.55
C CYS A 92 16.82 -3.03 -2.37
N LYS A 93 16.26 -1.85 -2.08
CA LYS A 93 16.73 -0.59 -2.62
C LYS A 93 17.67 0.09 -1.61
N TYR A 94 18.84 0.51 -2.07
CA TYR A 94 19.81 1.26 -1.27
C TYR A 94 19.66 2.75 -1.50
N PHE A 95 19.75 3.52 -0.41
CA PHE A 95 19.79 4.97 -0.42
C PHE A 95 21.12 5.45 0.14
N TYR A 96 21.81 6.32 -0.59
CA TYR A 96 23.05 6.92 -0.20
C TYR A 96 22.87 8.43 -0.11
N ASP A 97 23.28 9.02 1.03
CA ASP A 97 23.14 10.47 1.28
C ASP A 97 21.71 10.97 1.05
N PHE A 98 20.73 10.18 1.46
CA PHE A 98 19.30 10.46 1.22
C PHE A 98 18.56 10.80 2.52
N LYS A 99 19.27 11.13 3.58
CA LYS A 99 18.68 11.45 4.90
C LYS A 99 17.67 12.60 4.76
N CYS A 100 16.48 12.38 5.33
CA CYS A 100 15.38 13.35 5.34
C CYS A 100 14.83 13.71 3.95
N LYS A 101 15.15 12.95 2.92
CA LYS A 101 14.58 13.10 1.58
C LYS A 101 13.48 12.06 1.38
N SER A 102 12.36 12.48 0.79
CA SER A 102 11.23 11.60 0.52
C SER A 102 11.40 10.87 -0.81
N PHE A 103 11.06 9.59 -0.82
CA PHE A 103 11.06 8.76 -2.03
C PHE A 103 9.69 8.11 -2.19
N PRO A 104 8.89 8.54 -3.18
CA PRO A 104 7.61 7.88 -3.48
C PRO A 104 7.86 6.60 -4.25
N PHE A 105 7.09 5.56 -3.94
CA PHE A 105 7.20 4.28 -4.63
C PHE A 105 5.86 3.56 -4.63
N LYS A 106 5.72 2.63 -5.57
CA LYS A 106 4.50 1.83 -5.76
C LYS A 106 4.75 0.39 -5.38
N GLU A 107 3.74 -0.19 -4.72
CA GLU A 107 3.63 -1.64 -4.52
C GLU A 107 2.44 -2.13 -5.34
N TYR A 108 2.59 -3.26 -6.00
CA TYR A 108 1.55 -3.86 -6.84
C TYR A 108 1.09 -5.17 -6.21
N TYR A 109 -0.22 -5.31 -6.08
CA TYR A 109 -0.88 -6.47 -5.48
C TYR A 109 -1.85 -7.10 -6.46
N GLU A 110 -2.30 -8.31 -6.17
CA GLU A 110 -3.41 -8.92 -6.88
C GLU A 110 -4.62 -7.96 -6.88
N PRO A 111 -5.47 -8.00 -7.94
CA PRO A 111 -6.54 -7.02 -8.08
C PRO A 111 -7.65 -7.21 -7.05
N LEU A 112 -7.93 -6.16 -6.29
CA LEU A 112 -9.10 -6.09 -5.43
C LEU A 112 -10.36 -5.88 -6.29
N PRO A 113 -11.48 -6.49 -5.93
CA PRO A 113 -12.76 -6.16 -6.58
C PRO A 113 -13.07 -4.67 -6.45
N ILE A 114 -13.68 -4.10 -7.48
CA ILE A 114 -14.05 -2.67 -7.49
C ILE A 114 -15.02 -2.31 -6.36
N SER A 115 -15.75 -3.29 -5.84
CA SER A 115 -16.72 -3.12 -4.76
C SER A 115 -16.12 -3.23 -3.36
N THR A 116 -14.81 -3.49 -3.24
CA THR A 116 -14.14 -3.62 -1.94
C THR A 116 -14.30 -2.35 -1.13
N LYS A 117 -14.78 -2.46 0.11
CA LYS A 117 -15.08 -1.29 0.96
C LYS A 117 -13.96 -0.98 1.94
N TRP A 118 -13.42 -2.00 2.59
CA TRP A 118 -12.37 -1.82 3.60
C TRP A 118 -11.43 -3.00 3.63
N ILE A 119 -10.17 -2.70 3.95
CA ILE A 119 -9.10 -3.67 3.98
C ILE A 119 -8.22 -3.47 5.21
N ARG A 120 -7.40 -4.48 5.51
CA ARG A 120 -6.21 -4.34 6.35
C ARG A 120 -4.99 -4.74 5.54
N ILE A 121 -3.87 -4.09 5.81
CA ILE A 121 -2.59 -4.42 5.16
C ILE A 121 -1.76 -5.20 6.16
N TYR A 122 -1.27 -6.36 5.72
CA TYR A 122 -0.38 -7.22 6.51
C TYR A 122 1.02 -7.15 5.91
N ASN A 123 1.97 -6.63 6.70
CA ASN A 123 3.36 -6.44 6.31
C ASN A 123 4.24 -7.13 7.34
N GLY A 124 4.55 -8.41 7.10
CA GLY A 124 5.25 -9.23 8.09
C GLY A 124 4.43 -9.36 9.36
N ASP A 125 4.98 -8.92 10.47
CA ASP A 125 4.31 -8.92 11.78
C ASP A 125 3.52 -7.63 12.06
N ARG A 126 3.53 -6.68 11.12
CA ARG A 126 2.76 -5.43 11.23
C ARG A 126 1.42 -5.54 10.52
N VAL A 127 0.39 -5.04 11.16
CA VAL A 127 -0.97 -5.02 10.62
C VAL A 127 -1.52 -3.60 10.73
N SER A 128 -2.08 -3.10 9.64
CA SER A 128 -2.70 -1.77 9.64
C SER A 128 -4.04 -1.77 10.39
N ASP A 129 -4.51 -0.60 10.77
CA ASP A 129 -5.91 -0.40 11.11
C ASP A 129 -6.78 -0.62 9.87
N VAL A 130 -8.10 -0.59 10.06
CA VAL A 130 -9.05 -0.67 8.95
C VAL A 130 -8.84 0.51 8.02
N ILE A 131 -8.65 0.23 6.75
CA ILE A 131 -8.47 1.23 5.70
C ILE A 131 -9.70 1.21 4.80
N TRP A 132 -10.32 2.37 4.65
CA TRP A 132 -11.52 2.55 3.84
C TRP A 132 -11.17 2.87 2.39
N LEU A 133 -11.86 2.20 1.48
CA LEU A 133 -11.75 2.45 0.04
C LEU A 133 -12.95 3.23 -0.50
#